data_68b85819c158785636a292db72de9daf
#
_entry.id   68b85819c158785636a292db72de9daf
#
_cell.length_a   1.000
_cell.length_b   1.000
_cell.length_c   1.000
_cell.angle_alpha   90.00
_cell.angle_beta   90.00
_cell.angle_gamma   90.00
#
_symmetry.space_group_name_H-M   'P 1'
#
loop_
_entity.id
_entity.type
_entity.pdbx_description
1 polymer ?
#
loop_
_entity_poly.entity_id
_entity_poly.type
_entity_poly.pdbx_seq_one_letter_code
_entity_poly.pdbx_strand_id
1 'polypeptide(L)'
;MAKILIAEDEKDIRDLITFLLQFAGHTVIPTANGEEAFERAKVEIPDLIMMDVRMPKMTGYEACKKMKATEHIKHIPVVFLSAKGQDSEVATGLEMGAQEYLLKPFSPDQLTEKVTSILSKQGK
;
A
#
# COMPACT_ATOMS: atom_id res chain seq x y z
N MET A 1 -15.99 -1.69 7.04
CA MET A 1 -15.20 -2.07 5.89
C MET A 1 -14.44 -0.90 5.32
N ALA A 2 -13.20 -1.13 4.99
CA ALA A 2 -12.33 -0.06 4.56
C ALA A 2 -12.17 -0.03 3.04
N LYS A 3 -11.74 1.12 2.52
CA LYS A 3 -11.37 1.29 1.13
C LYS A 3 -9.84 1.24 1.07
N ILE A 4 -9.28 0.27 0.36
CA ILE A 4 -7.84 0.01 0.30
C ILE A 4 -7.33 0.14 -1.12
N LEU A 5 -6.33 0.99 -1.32
CA LEU A 5 -5.68 1.13 -2.62
C LEU A 5 -4.45 0.23 -2.66
N ILE A 6 -4.33 -0.57 -3.72
CA ILE A 6 -3.22 -1.49 -3.93
C ILE A 6 -2.44 -1.00 -5.14
N ALA A 7 -1.12 -0.93 -5.02
CA ALA A 7 -0.24 -0.62 -6.14
C ALA A 7 0.77 -1.75 -6.28
N GLU A 8 0.65 -2.53 -7.35
CA GLU A 8 1.49 -3.70 -7.61
C GLU A 8 1.54 -3.92 -9.12
N ASP A 9 2.74 -3.93 -9.70
CA ASP A 9 2.88 -4.06 -11.14
C ASP A 9 2.71 -5.49 -11.66
N GLU A 10 2.94 -6.50 -10.82
CA GLU A 10 2.73 -7.89 -11.20
C GLU A 10 1.26 -8.24 -11.08
N LYS A 11 0.63 -8.53 -12.22
CA LYS A 11 -0.81 -8.78 -12.29
C LYS A 11 -1.26 -9.90 -11.35
N ASP A 12 -0.54 -11.01 -11.32
CA ASP A 12 -0.94 -12.16 -10.51
C ASP A 12 -0.94 -11.82 -9.02
N ILE A 13 0.07 -11.09 -8.56
CA ILE A 13 0.16 -10.68 -7.15
C ILE A 13 -0.91 -9.65 -6.86
N ARG A 14 -1.11 -8.69 -7.75
CA ARG A 14 -2.15 -7.66 -7.61
C ARG A 14 -3.52 -8.30 -7.50
N ASP A 15 -3.83 -9.27 -8.35
CA ASP A 15 -5.11 -9.96 -8.34
C ASP A 15 -5.29 -10.76 -7.06
N LEU A 16 -4.23 -11.41 -6.58
CA LEU A 16 -4.30 -12.19 -5.34
C LEU A 16 -4.59 -11.30 -4.14
N ILE A 17 -3.86 -10.21 -4.01
CA ILE A 17 -4.07 -9.26 -2.91
C ILE A 17 -5.49 -8.71 -2.96
N THR A 18 -5.94 -8.32 -4.15
CA THR A 18 -7.28 -7.78 -4.36
C THR A 18 -8.33 -8.79 -3.90
N PHE A 19 -8.19 -10.04 -4.33
CA PHE A 19 -9.13 -11.10 -3.96
C PHE A 19 -9.17 -11.29 -2.43
N LEU A 20 -8.01 -11.40 -1.81
CA LEU A 20 -7.93 -11.65 -0.37
C LEU A 20 -8.57 -10.53 0.43
N LEU A 21 -8.35 -9.29 0.06
CA LEU A 21 -8.90 -8.15 0.77
C LEU A 21 -10.40 -7.99 0.52
N GLN A 22 -10.85 -8.27 -0.69
CA GLN A 22 -12.29 -8.27 -0.99
C GLN A 22 -12.99 -9.37 -0.20
N PHE A 23 -12.38 -10.53 -0.11
CA PHE A 23 -12.93 -11.64 0.67
C PHE A 23 -13.05 -11.27 2.15
N ALA A 24 -12.12 -10.46 2.65
CA ALA A 24 -12.16 -9.97 4.03
C ALA A 24 -13.18 -8.83 4.23
N GLY A 25 -13.87 -8.42 3.18
CA GLY A 25 -14.94 -7.43 3.27
C GLY A 25 -14.55 -6.00 2.92
N HIS A 26 -13.33 -5.79 2.39
CA HIS A 26 -12.89 -4.44 2.02
C HIS A 26 -13.22 -4.11 0.58
N THR A 27 -13.32 -2.82 0.29
CA THR A 27 -13.39 -2.31 -1.08
C THR A 27 -11.94 -2.08 -1.53
N VAL A 28 -11.58 -2.60 -2.70
CA VAL A 28 -10.20 -2.54 -3.18
C VAL A 28 -10.11 -1.76 -4.48
N ILE A 29 -9.09 -0.90 -4.57
CA ILE A 29 -8.80 -0.12 -5.77
C ILE A 29 -7.43 -0.58 -6.27
N PRO A 30 -7.37 -1.49 -7.25
CA PRO A 30 -6.09 -1.99 -7.75
C PRO A 30 -5.47 -1.01 -8.74
N THR A 31 -4.16 -0.80 -8.61
CA THR A 31 -3.38 0.01 -9.55
C THR A 31 -2.08 -0.72 -9.87
N ALA A 32 -1.44 -0.35 -10.98
CA ALA A 32 -0.32 -1.10 -11.52
C ALA A 32 1.04 -0.38 -11.41
N ASN A 33 1.05 0.88 -10.98
CA ASN A 33 2.30 1.64 -10.85
C ASN A 33 2.09 2.82 -9.89
N GLY A 34 3.20 3.47 -9.53
CA GLY A 34 3.14 4.56 -8.56
C GLY A 34 2.41 5.80 -9.05
N GLU A 35 2.51 6.10 -10.34
CA GLU A 35 1.81 7.25 -10.92
C GLU A 35 0.29 7.07 -10.83
N GLU A 36 -0.19 5.90 -11.26
CA GLU A 36 -1.62 5.57 -11.17
C GLU A 36 -2.08 5.58 -9.72
N ALA A 37 -1.27 5.01 -8.82
CA ALA A 37 -1.60 4.97 -7.40
C ALA A 37 -1.78 6.38 -6.83
N PHE A 38 -0.88 7.28 -7.14
CA PHE A 38 -0.96 8.65 -6.66
C PHE A 38 -2.21 9.35 -7.18
N GLU A 39 -2.49 9.22 -8.48
CA GLU A 39 -3.68 9.85 -9.08
C GLU A 39 -4.97 9.29 -8.50
N ARG A 40 -5.05 7.97 -8.32
CA ARG A 40 -6.25 7.36 -7.75
C ARG A 40 -6.41 7.71 -6.27
N ALA A 41 -5.32 7.82 -5.52
CA ALA A 41 -5.40 8.18 -4.11
C ALA A 41 -6.02 9.57 -3.91
N LYS A 42 -5.70 10.51 -4.79
CA LYS A 42 -6.25 11.86 -4.71
C LYS A 42 -7.76 11.89 -4.93
N VAL A 43 -8.26 10.99 -5.78
CA VAL A 43 -9.68 10.93 -6.13
C VAL A 43 -10.46 10.08 -5.14
N GLU A 44 -9.95 8.90 -4.82
CA GLU A 44 -10.67 7.91 -4.01
C GLU A 44 -10.54 8.14 -2.51
N ILE A 45 -9.48 8.79 -2.09
CA ILE A 45 -9.17 9.05 -0.67
C ILE A 45 -9.34 7.77 0.16
N PRO A 46 -8.51 6.74 -0.10
CA PRO A 46 -8.65 5.46 0.59
C PRO A 46 -8.31 5.54 2.08
N ASP A 47 -8.69 4.52 2.81
CA ASP A 47 -8.37 4.40 4.24
C ASP A 47 -6.95 3.88 4.47
N LEU A 48 -6.41 3.16 3.48
CA LEU A 48 -5.10 2.53 3.57
C LEU A 48 -4.54 2.37 2.16
N ILE A 49 -3.23 2.54 2.02
CA ILE A 49 -2.53 2.31 0.75
C ILE A 49 -1.48 1.24 0.97
N MET A 50 -1.52 0.17 0.17
CA MET A 50 -0.50 -0.88 0.16
C MET A 50 0.21 -0.80 -1.19
N MET A 51 1.53 -0.64 -1.17
CA MET A 51 2.26 -0.28 -2.37
C MET A 51 3.60 -0.98 -2.45
N ASP A 52 3.85 -1.63 -3.59
CA ASP A 52 5.16 -2.21 -3.86
C ASP A 52 6.19 -1.10 -3.99
N VAL A 53 7.41 -1.38 -3.58
CA VAL A 53 8.51 -0.43 -3.69
C VAL A 53 8.94 -0.27 -5.15
N ARG A 54 9.09 -1.38 -5.86
CA ARG A 54 9.64 -1.37 -7.22
C ARG A 54 8.54 -1.48 -8.26
N MET A 55 8.23 -0.36 -8.90
CA MET A 55 7.22 -0.29 -9.94
C MET A 55 7.70 0.60 -11.08
N PRO A 56 7.19 0.37 -12.31
CA PRO A 56 7.53 1.24 -13.44
C PRO A 56 6.90 2.62 -13.29
N LYS A 57 7.35 3.56 -14.08
CA LYS A 57 6.90 4.97 -14.16
C LYS A 57 7.22 5.77 -12.90
N MET A 58 6.78 5.30 -11.75
CA MET A 58 7.02 5.96 -10.48
C MET A 58 7.15 4.89 -9.41
N THR A 59 8.25 4.90 -8.66
CA THR A 59 8.45 3.90 -7.60
C THR A 59 7.48 4.15 -6.45
N GLY A 60 7.34 3.13 -5.58
CA GLY A 60 6.52 3.28 -4.38
C GLY A 60 7.03 4.40 -3.48
N TYR A 61 8.33 4.55 -3.36
CA TYR A 61 8.91 5.63 -2.56
C TYR A 61 8.53 7.00 -3.10
N GLU A 62 8.67 7.19 -4.41
CA GLU A 62 8.32 8.47 -5.04
C GLU A 62 6.84 8.78 -4.87
N ALA A 63 5.99 7.78 -5.06
CA ALA A 63 4.56 7.96 -4.90
C ALA A 63 4.21 8.32 -3.46
N CYS A 64 4.81 7.63 -2.49
CA CYS A 64 4.58 7.90 -1.08
C CYS A 64 4.98 9.33 -0.73
N LYS A 65 6.14 9.77 -1.20
CA LYS A 65 6.62 11.13 -0.96
C LYS A 65 5.61 12.16 -1.48
N LYS A 66 5.08 11.94 -2.68
CA LYS A 66 4.08 12.83 -3.26
C LYS A 66 2.77 12.82 -2.47
N MET A 67 2.35 11.64 -2.01
CA MET A 67 1.15 11.51 -1.19
C MET A 67 1.28 12.25 0.12
N LYS A 68 2.44 12.14 0.78
CA LYS A 68 2.68 12.82 2.04
C LYS A 68 2.84 14.33 1.89
N ALA A 69 3.10 14.81 0.68
CA ALA A 69 3.14 16.22 0.36
C ALA A 69 1.79 16.79 -0.09
N THR A 70 0.77 15.95 -0.22
CA THR A 70 -0.55 16.36 -0.69
C THR A 70 -1.52 16.44 0.50
N GLU A 71 -1.99 17.64 0.78
CA GLU A 71 -2.68 17.98 2.03
C GLU A 71 -3.85 17.05 2.36
N HIS A 72 -4.71 16.76 1.39
CA HIS A 72 -5.94 16.02 1.71
C HIS A 72 -5.75 14.49 1.79
N ILE A 73 -4.55 13.97 1.49
CA ILE A 73 -4.29 12.53 1.58
C ILE A 73 -3.03 12.20 2.40
N LYS A 74 -2.32 13.20 2.90
CA LYS A 74 -1.06 12.96 3.64
C LYS A 74 -1.27 12.14 4.91
N HIS A 75 -2.47 12.11 5.46
CA HIS A 75 -2.77 11.38 6.69
C HIS A 75 -3.03 9.89 6.47
N ILE A 76 -3.17 9.45 5.21
CA ILE A 76 -3.50 8.06 4.90
C ILE A 76 -2.28 7.18 5.16
N PRO A 77 -2.43 6.10 5.95
CA PRO A 77 -1.29 5.21 6.20
C PRO A 77 -0.86 4.48 4.93
N VAL A 78 0.45 4.35 4.75
CA VAL A 78 1.06 3.66 3.62
C VAL A 78 1.86 2.48 4.14
N VAL A 79 1.60 1.29 3.57
CA VAL A 79 2.34 0.08 3.85
C VAL A 79 3.11 -0.29 2.58
N PHE A 80 4.41 -0.45 2.68
CA PHE A 80 5.20 -0.91 1.54
C PHE A 80 5.26 -2.44 1.51
N LEU A 81 5.17 -2.98 0.31
CA LEU A 81 5.42 -4.40 0.05
C LEU A 81 6.86 -4.49 -0.42
N SER A 82 7.70 -5.18 0.33
CA SER A 82 9.15 -5.22 0.08
C SER A 82 9.66 -6.65 0.06
N ALA A 83 10.69 -6.91 -0.75
CA ALA A 83 11.31 -8.23 -0.78
C ALA A 83 12.15 -8.47 0.48
N LYS A 84 12.21 -9.73 0.92
CA LYS A 84 13.05 -10.10 2.06
C LYS A 84 14.52 -9.75 1.78
N GLY A 85 15.20 -9.27 2.81
CA GLY A 85 16.61 -8.92 2.71
C GLY A 85 16.87 -7.53 2.16
N GLN A 86 15.83 -6.72 1.96
CA GLN A 86 15.95 -5.36 1.45
C GLN A 86 15.93 -4.35 2.60
N ASP A 87 16.83 -4.50 3.57
CA ASP A 87 16.87 -3.63 4.75
C ASP A 87 17.01 -2.15 4.40
N SER A 88 17.77 -1.84 3.35
CA SER A 88 17.93 -0.46 2.91
C SER A 88 16.61 0.12 2.39
N GLU A 89 15.77 -0.71 1.78
CA GLU A 89 14.44 -0.28 1.31
C GLU A 89 13.53 0.02 2.49
N VAL A 90 13.61 -0.80 3.55
CA VAL A 90 12.81 -0.57 4.74
C VAL A 90 13.17 0.79 5.36
N ALA A 91 14.44 1.07 5.55
CA ALA A 91 14.89 2.33 6.13
C ALA A 91 14.44 3.52 5.26
N THR A 92 14.62 3.41 3.94
CA THR A 92 14.22 4.48 3.01
C THR A 92 12.73 4.74 3.07
N GLY A 93 11.93 3.69 3.11
CA GLY A 93 10.47 3.82 3.17
C GLY A 93 9.99 4.51 4.43
N LEU A 94 10.60 4.18 5.58
CA LEU A 94 10.25 4.84 6.84
C LEU A 94 10.58 6.32 6.77
N GLU A 95 11.69 6.69 6.14
CA GLU A 95 12.06 8.09 5.93
C GLU A 95 11.05 8.81 5.03
N MET A 96 10.41 8.08 4.10
CA MET A 96 9.40 8.65 3.20
C MET A 96 8.01 8.74 3.85
N GLY A 97 7.89 8.35 5.11
CA GLY A 97 6.65 8.47 5.86
C GLY A 97 5.74 7.27 5.84
N ALA A 98 6.25 6.10 5.44
CA ALA A 98 5.47 4.87 5.50
C ALA A 98 5.19 4.48 6.94
N GLN A 99 4.01 3.91 7.18
CA GLN A 99 3.64 3.43 8.50
C GLN A 99 4.30 2.10 8.82
N GLU A 100 4.31 1.20 7.86
CA GLU A 100 4.80 -0.15 8.07
C GLU A 100 5.25 -0.81 6.78
N TYR A 101 5.77 -2.02 6.93
CA TYR A 101 6.19 -2.88 5.84
C TYR A 101 5.54 -4.24 5.95
N LEU A 102 5.33 -4.88 4.80
CA LEU A 102 4.97 -6.28 4.73
C LEU A 102 5.98 -6.94 3.79
N LEU A 103 6.76 -7.87 4.31
CA LEU A 103 7.83 -8.51 3.55
C LEU A 103 7.29 -9.65 2.68
N LYS A 104 7.72 -9.68 1.43
CA LYS A 104 7.41 -10.77 0.50
C LYS A 104 8.41 -11.90 0.67
N PRO A 105 8.00 -13.15 0.56
CA PRO A 105 6.62 -13.59 0.37
C PRO A 105 5.84 -13.55 1.69
N PHE A 106 4.58 -13.22 1.63
CA PHE A 106 3.71 -13.19 2.80
C PHE A 106 2.56 -14.18 2.63
N SER A 107 2.05 -14.69 3.75
CA SER A 107 0.88 -15.55 3.74
C SER A 107 -0.40 -14.70 3.70
N PRO A 108 -1.54 -15.29 3.31
CA PRO A 108 -2.82 -14.59 3.40
C PRO A 108 -3.09 -14.03 4.80
N ASP A 109 -2.76 -14.81 5.84
CA ASP A 109 -2.97 -14.37 7.22
C ASP A 109 -2.09 -13.17 7.57
N GLN A 110 -0.83 -13.16 7.13
CA GLN A 110 0.06 -12.02 7.37
C GLN A 110 -0.48 -10.76 6.72
N LEU A 111 -1.02 -10.87 5.52
CA LEU A 111 -1.62 -9.74 4.81
C LEU A 111 -2.82 -9.19 5.58
N THR A 112 -3.79 -10.05 5.91
CA THR A 112 -5.01 -9.61 6.56
C THR A 112 -4.76 -9.09 7.98
N GLU A 113 -3.84 -9.70 8.72
CA GLU A 113 -3.46 -9.23 10.05
C GLU A 113 -2.83 -7.85 10.01
N LYS A 114 -1.95 -7.62 9.03
CA LYS A 114 -1.29 -6.32 8.87
C LYS A 114 -2.33 -5.23 8.59
N VAL A 115 -3.24 -5.50 7.66
CA VAL A 115 -4.31 -4.58 7.30
C VAL A 115 -5.19 -4.28 8.51
N THR A 116 -5.65 -5.31 9.20
CA THR A 116 -6.52 -5.15 10.36
C THR A 116 -5.83 -4.34 11.45
N SER A 117 -4.56 -4.62 11.71
CA SER A 117 -3.79 -3.92 12.73
C SER A 117 -3.70 -2.42 12.44
N ILE A 118 -3.39 -2.06 11.20
CA ILE A 118 -3.22 -0.67 10.82
C ILE A 118 -4.55 0.08 10.83
N LEU A 119 -5.60 -0.53 10.30
CA LEU A 119 -6.93 0.09 10.29
C LEU A 119 -7.45 0.28 11.71
N SER A 120 -7.17 -0.67 12.60
CA SER A 120 -7.56 -0.57 13.99
C SER A 120 -6.93 0.66 14.66
N LYS A 121 -5.65 0.92 14.36
CA LYS A 121 -4.95 2.10 14.89
C LYS A 121 -5.54 3.41 14.36
N GLN A 122 -6.21 3.37 13.22
CA GLN A 122 -6.86 4.52 12.62
C GLN A 122 -8.31 4.67 13.06
N GLY A 123 -8.81 3.78 13.93
CA GLY A 123 -10.19 3.81 14.37
C GLY A 123 -11.18 3.23 13.36
N LYS A 124 -10.70 2.40 12.48
CA LYS A 124 -11.54 1.84 11.40
C LYS A 124 -12.12 0.46 11.72
#